data_19c8aa011ceb6b66c67e453c5ee7c235
#
_entry.id   19c8aa011ceb6b66c67e453c5ee7c235
#
_cell.length_a   1.000
_cell.length_b   1.000
_cell.length_c   1.000
_cell.angle_alpha   90.00
_cell.angle_beta   90.00
_cell.angle_gamma   90.00
#
_symmetry.space_group_name_H-M   'P 1'
#
loop_
_entity.id
_entity.type
_entity.pdbx_description
1 polymer ?
#
loop_
_entity_poly.entity_id
_entity_poly.type
_entity_poly.pdbx_seq_one_letter_code
_entity_poly.pdbx_strand_id
1 'polypeptide(L)'
;MKFADTSWWVAWALPDDARHREALEVLARVGAGEQVLTTNLVVGETWTFLRRKDSHRTAVGFLDRVAVLESARKLVLHAVTAEQESRAWAWLRRRDEREYSFVDATSFEVMRARRLREVLAFDNDFAAAGFIEMRT
;
A
#
# COMPACT_ATOMS: atom_id res chain seq x y z
N MET A 1 8.72 -9.81 -5.10
CA MET A 1 7.66 -9.28 -4.25
C MET A 1 7.70 -7.76 -4.28
N LYS A 2 6.57 -7.11 -4.38
CA LYS A 2 6.44 -5.65 -4.33
C LYS A 2 5.45 -5.27 -3.24
N PHE A 3 5.65 -4.12 -2.63
CA PHE A 3 4.73 -3.60 -1.62
C PHE A 3 3.62 -2.80 -2.30
N ALA A 4 2.41 -2.79 -1.72
CA ALA A 4 1.29 -1.99 -2.22
C ALA A 4 0.82 -1.03 -1.12
N ASP A 5 0.83 0.26 -1.46
CA ASP A 5 0.41 1.36 -0.59
C ASP A 5 -1.04 1.77 -0.81
N THR A 6 -1.59 2.48 0.15
CA THR A 6 -2.96 3.02 0.10
C THR A 6 -3.24 3.77 -1.20
N SER A 7 -2.33 4.61 -1.65
CA SER A 7 -2.53 5.41 -2.86
C SER A 7 -2.75 4.53 -4.10
N TRP A 8 -2.07 3.39 -4.17
CA TRP A 8 -2.28 2.44 -5.26
C TRP A 8 -3.60 1.68 -5.09
N TRP A 9 -3.90 1.19 -3.88
CA TRP A 9 -5.16 0.47 -3.62
C TRP A 9 -6.39 1.32 -3.95
N VAL A 10 -6.36 2.60 -3.58
CA VAL A 10 -7.45 3.54 -3.88
C VAL A 10 -7.66 3.67 -5.39
N ALA A 11 -6.59 3.90 -6.14
CA ALA A 11 -6.66 3.99 -7.60
C ALA A 11 -7.15 2.69 -8.23
N TRP A 12 -6.69 1.56 -7.71
CA TRP A 12 -7.10 0.24 -8.18
C TRP A 12 -8.58 -0.04 -7.92
N ALA A 13 -9.12 0.42 -6.79
CA ALA A 13 -10.50 0.16 -6.36
C ALA A 13 -11.52 1.10 -6.98
N LEU A 14 -11.13 2.32 -7.38
CA LEU A 14 -12.06 3.34 -7.88
C LEU A 14 -11.93 3.53 -9.39
N PRO A 15 -12.89 3.05 -10.20
CA PRO A 15 -12.85 3.22 -11.65
C PRO A 15 -12.75 4.68 -12.10
N ASP A 16 -13.27 5.62 -11.31
CA ASP A 16 -13.25 7.05 -11.63
C ASP A 16 -11.95 7.76 -11.21
N ASP A 17 -11.05 7.06 -10.51
CA ASP A 17 -9.76 7.63 -10.14
C ASP A 17 -8.91 7.87 -11.39
N ALA A 18 -8.25 9.03 -11.46
CA ALA A 18 -7.43 9.40 -12.62
C ALA A 18 -6.31 8.39 -12.89
N ARG A 19 -5.87 7.67 -11.89
CA ARG A 19 -4.81 6.67 -11.98
C ARG A 19 -5.31 5.23 -12.06
N HIS A 20 -6.61 5.03 -12.21
CA HIS A 20 -7.19 3.68 -12.19
C HIS A 20 -6.57 2.79 -13.26
N ARG A 21 -6.50 3.26 -14.51
CA ARG A 21 -5.93 2.50 -15.61
C ARG A 21 -4.47 2.15 -15.36
N GLU A 22 -3.68 3.13 -14.91
CA GLU A 22 -2.28 2.90 -14.60
C GLU A 22 -2.12 1.88 -13.47
N ALA A 23 -2.97 1.93 -12.44
CA ALA A 23 -2.94 0.97 -11.34
C ALA A 23 -3.14 -0.47 -11.85
N LEU A 24 -4.08 -0.67 -12.77
CA LEU A 24 -4.30 -1.99 -13.38
C LEU A 24 -3.11 -2.43 -14.24
N GLU A 25 -2.55 -1.52 -15.01
CA GLU A 25 -1.41 -1.80 -15.88
C GLU A 25 -0.15 -2.15 -15.08
N VAL A 26 0.11 -1.43 -13.98
CA VAL A 26 1.24 -1.72 -13.10
C VAL A 26 1.09 -3.11 -12.48
N LEU A 27 -0.12 -3.44 -12.02
CA LEU A 27 -0.38 -4.78 -11.46
C LEU A 27 -0.16 -5.87 -12.50
N ALA A 28 -0.57 -5.64 -13.75
CA ALA A 28 -0.40 -6.60 -14.82
C ALA A 28 1.09 -6.89 -15.14
N ARG A 29 1.98 -5.99 -14.76
CA ARG A 29 3.43 -6.16 -14.93
C ARG A 29 4.10 -6.89 -13.77
N VAL A 30 3.38 -7.12 -12.68
CA VAL A 30 3.87 -7.97 -11.59
C VAL A 30 3.94 -9.39 -12.14
N GLY A 31 5.10 -10.02 -12.02
CA GLY A 31 5.37 -11.32 -12.65
C GLY A 31 4.42 -12.42 -12.16
N ALA A 32 4.13 -13.38 -13.05
CA ALA A 32 3.36 -14.57 -12.67
C ALA A 32 4.10 -15.28 -11.53
N GLY A 33 3.40 -15.59 -10.44
CA GLY A 33 4.00 -16.19 -9.27
C GLY A 33 4.66 -15.19 -8.30
N GLU A 34 4.81 -13.94 -8.68
CA GLU A 34 5.27 -12.89 -7.77
C GLU A 34 4.10 -12.40 -6.92
N GLN A 35 4.34 -12.28 -5.62
CA GLN A 35 3.32 -11.82 -4.69
C GLN A 35 3.45 -10.32 -4.43
N VAL A 36 2.33 -9.69 -4.10
CA VAL A 36 2.26 -8.33 -3.57
C VAL A 36 2.15 -8.43 -2.06
N LEU A 37 2.84 -7.55 -1.35
CA LEU A 37 2.80 -7.44 0.10
C LEU A 37 2.06 -6.15 0.48
N THR A 38 1.17 -6.23 1.46
CA THR A 38 0.60 -5.05 2.09
C THR A 38 0.46 -5.28 3.59
N THR A 39 -0.06 -4.31 4.32
CA THR A 39 -0.22 -4.43 5.76
C THR A 39 -1.67 -4.22 6.19
N ASN A 40 -1.98 -4.67 7.41
CA ASN A 40 -3.26 -4.40 8.05
C ASN A 40 -3.54 -2.89 8.18
N LEU A 41 -2.49 -2.08 8.42
CA LEU A 41 -2.67 -0.62 8.54
C LEU A 41 -3.00 0.02 7.19
N VAL A 42 -2.35 -0.42 6.12
CA VAL A 42 -2.67 0.03 4.75
C VAL A 42 -4.10 -0.35 4.38
N VAL A 43 -4.50 -1.59 4.65
CA VAL A 43 -5.87 -2.04 4.37
C VAL A 43 -6.89 -1.20 5.15
N GLY A 44 -6.63 -0.95 6.44
CA GLY A 44 -7.52 -0.12 7.27
C GLY A 44 -7.62 1.32 6.78
N GLU A 45 -6.51 1.93 6.41
CA GLU A 45 -6.49 3.29 5.85
C GLU A 45 -7.25 3.34 4.53
N THR A 46 -7.05 2.36 3.67
CA THR A 46 -7.75 2.25 2.38
C THR A 46 -9.26 2.11 2.59
N TRP A 47 -9.68 1.24 3.50
CA TRP A 47 -11.09 1.09 3.87
C TRP A 47 -11.70 2.44 4.24
N THR A 48 -11.07 3.15 5.18
CA THR A 48 -11.59 4.42 5.69
C THR A 48 -11.69 5.46 4.57
N PHE A 49 -10.68 5.53 3.71
CA PHE A 49 -10.69 6.45 2.57
C PHE A 49 -11.83 6.12 1.62
N LEU A 50 -11.98 4.87 1.20
CA LEU A 50 -13.02 4.44 0.27
C LEU A 50 -14.42 4.67 0.84
N ARG A 51 -14.60 4.39 2.15
CA ARG A 51 -15.86 4.61 2.84
C ARG A 51 -16.29 6.08 2.81
N ARG A 52 -15.33 6.98 3.00
CA ARG A 52 -15.59 8.42 3.02
C ARG A 52 -15.72 9.01 1.63
N LYS A 53 -14.84 8.61 0.72
CA LYS A 53 -14.77 9.15 -0.64
C LYS A 53 -15.91 8.67 -1.52
N ASP A 54 -16.30 7.43 -1.38
CA ASP A 54 -17.28 6.79 -2.27
C ASP A 54 -18.47 6.24 -1.48
N SER A 55 -18.38 5.03 -0.91
CA SER A 55 -19.49 4.39 -0.23
C SER A 55 -19.06 3.24 0.66
N HIS A 56 -19.93 2.83 1.57
CA HIS A 56 -19.75 1.61 2.35
C HIS A 56 -19.64 0.38 1.43
N ARG A 57 -20.48 0.33 0.39
CA ARG A 57 -20.50 -0.79 -0.57
C ARG A 57 -19.15 -0.96 -1.25
N THR A 58 -18.53 0.13 -1.68
CA THR A 58 -17.21 0.11 -2.31
C THR A 58 -16.13 -0.35 -1.32
N ALA A 59 -16.19 0.12 -0.08
CA ALA A 59 -15.25 -0.29 0.95
C ALA A 59 -15.37 -1.79 1.26
N VAL A 60 -16.58 -2.33 1.37
CA VAL A 60 -16.82 -3.77 1.54
C VAL A 60 -16.29 -4.56 0.34
N GLY A 61 -16.60 -4.09 -0.87
CA GLY A 61 -16.11 -4.72 -2.10
C GLY A 61 -14.59 -4.79 -2.16
N PHE A 62 -13.91 -3.75 -1.68
CA PHE A 62 -12.46 -3.75 -1.58
C PHE A 62 -11.96 -4.88 -0.66
N LEU A 63 -12.55 -5.02 0.53
CA LEU A 63 -12.16 -6.11 1.44
C LEU A 63 -12.39 -7.48 0.83
N ASP A 64 -13.51 -7.66 0.12
CA ASP A 64 -13.81 -8.94 -0.54
C ASP A 64 -12.75 -9.26 -1.60
N ARG A 65 -12.33 -8.27 -2.38
CA ARG A 65 -11.30 -8.45 -3.40
C ARG A 65 -9.92 -8.74 -2.78
N VAL A 66 -9.59 -8.09 -1.67
CA VAL A 66 -8.36 -8.38 -0.92
C VAL A 66 -8.36 -9.86 -0.46
N ALA A 67 -9.48 -10.34 0.08
CA ALA A 67 -9.61 -11.72 0.52
C ALA A 67 -9.42 -12.71 -0.65
N VAL A 68 -9.95 -12.38 -1.83
CA VAL A 68 -9.77 -13.21 -3.04
C VAL A 68 -8.29 -13.27 -3.43
N LEU A 69 -7.59 -12.14 -3.42
CA LEU A 69 -6.17 -12.10 -3.75
C LEU A 69 -5.33 -12.90 -2.75
N GLU A 70 -5.65 -12.81 -1.46
CA GLU A 70 -4.99 -13.61 -0.42
C GLU A 70 -5.21 -15.11 -0.66
N SER A 71 -6.44 -15.52 -0.88
CA SER A 71 -6.80 -16.93 -1.13
C SER A 71 -6.12 -17.47 -2.39
N ALA A 72 -5.94 -16.64 -3.40
CA ALA A 72 -5.24 -17.00 -4.63
C ALA A 72 -3.71 -16.96 -4.47
N ARG A 73 -3.20 -16.62 -3.28
CA ARG A 73 -1.77 -16.49 -2.98
C ARG A 73 -1.06 -15.45 -3.85
N LYS A 74 -1.79 -14.43 -4.27
CA LYS A 74 -1.25 -13.28 -5.01
C LYS A 74 -0.90 -12.13 -4.07
N LEU A 75 -1.44 -12.15 -2.85
CA LEU A 75 -1.25 -11.11 -1.85
C LEU A 75 -0.86 -11.74 -0.53
N VAL A 76 0.14 -11.14 0.12
CA VAL A 76 0.50 -11.43 1.51
C VAL A 76 0.08 -10.23 2.36
N LEU A 77 -0.75 -10.48 3.36
CA LEU A 77 -1.19 -9.47 4.30
C LEU A 77 -0.38 -9.61 5.59
N HIS A 78 0.49 -8.64 5.84
CA HIS A 78 1.36 -8.62 7.02
C HIS A 78 0.72 -7.79 8.14
N ALA A 79 0.62 -8.36 9.34
CA ALA A 79 0.22 -7.62 10.52
C ALA A 79 1.43 -6.87 11.08
N VAL A 80 1.36 -5.54 11.10
CA VAL A 80 2.45 -4.69 11.60
C VAL A 80 2.68 -4.99 13.08
N THR A 81 3.94 -5.26 13.45
CA THR A 81 4.30 -5.60 14.82
C THR A 81 4.48 -4.36 15.68
N ALA A 82 4.38 -4.53 17.01
CA ALA A 82 4.63 -3.44 17.95
C ALA A 82 6.05 -2.88 17.80
N GLU A 83 7.03 -3.73 17.49
CA GLU A 83 8.41 -3.29 17.23
C GLU A 83 8.50 -2.43 15.99
N GLN A 84 7.81 -2.81 14.91
CA GLN A 84 7.79 -2.04 13.67
C GLN A 84 7.11 -0.69 13.89
N GLU A 85 6.02 -0.64 14.65
CA GLU A 85 5.36 0.61 15.02
C GLU A 85 6.31 1.53 15.82
N SER A 86 7.03 0.97 16.79
CA SER A 86 8.00 1.72 17.60
C SER A 86 9.10 2.33 16.74
N ARG A 87 9.63 1.57 15.78
CA ARG A 87 10.65 2.07 14.84
C ARG A 87 10.08 3.13 13.90
N ALA A 88 8.83 2.98 13.50
CA ALA A 88 8.15 3.99 12.67
C ALA A 88 8.04 5.32 13.41
N TRP A 89 7.63 5.31 14.69
CA TRP A 89 7.60 6.51 15.52
C TRP A 89 8.97 7.15 15.67
N ALA A 90 10.00 6.35 15.91
CA ALA A 90 11.37 6.86 16.04
C ALA A 90 11.83 7.51 14.72
N TRP A 91 11.49 6.93 13.59
CA TRP A 91 11.80 7.49 12.27
C TRP A 91 11.07 8.82 12.04
N LEU A 92 9.77 8.87 12.34
CA LEU A 92 8.95 10.08 12.17
C LEU A 92 9.44 11.24 13.04
N ARG A 93 9.90 10.96 14.26
CA ARG A 93 10.43 12.00 15.18
C ARG A 93 11.60 12.76 14.58
N ARG A 94 12.33 12.17 13.64
CA ARG A 94 13.50 12.76 12.99
C ARG A 94 13.22 13.33 11.62
N ARG A 95 11.96 13.30 11.15
CA ARG A 95 11.59 13.67 9.78
C ARG A 95 10.56 14.79 9.79
N ASP A 96 10.99 16.00 9.45
CA ASP A 96 10.12 17.16 9.36
C ASP A 96 10.09 17.73 7.93
N GLU A 97 10.93 17.22 7.05
CA GLU A 97 11.07 17.72 5.68
C GLU A 97 9.88 17.38 4.77
N ARG A 98 8.99 16.48 5.22
CA ARG A 98 7.81 16.05 4.46
C ARG A 98 6.74 15.51 5.42
N GLU A 99 5.48 15.71 5.06
CA GLU A 99 4.35 15.25 5.88
C GLU A 99 4.09 13.74 5.70
N TYR A 100 5.01 12.91 6.17
CA TYR A 100 4.78 11.46 6.17
C TYR A 100 3.73 11.07 7.18
N SER A 101 2.85 10.13 6.80
CA SER A 101 1.88 9.55 7.74
C SER A 101 2.52 8.43 8.57
N PHE A 102 1.84 8.07 9.67
CA PHE A 102 2.24 6.88 10.45
C PHE A 102 2.17 5.61 9.60
N VAL A 103 1.14 5.49 8.75
CA VAL A 103 1.01 4.32 7.87
C VAL A 103 2.17 4.26 6.88
N ASP A 104 2.58 5.40 6.31
CA ASP A 104 3.78 5.47 5.46
C ASP A 104 5.01 4.93 6.21
N ALA A 105 5.24 5.45 7.42
CA ALA A 105 6.42 5.07 8.19
C ALA A 105 6.42 3.59 8.56
N THR A 106 5.28 3.01 8.93
CA THR A 106 5.17 1.56 9.19
C THR A 106 5.42 0.75 7.92
N SER A 107 4.92 1.22 6.79
CA SER A 107 5.17 0.58 5.49
C SER A 107 6.67 0.57 5.15
N PHE A 108 7.36 1.69 5.38
CA PHE A 108 8.81 1.76 5.17
C PHE A 108 9.57 0.76 6.03
N GLU A 109 9.17 0.61 7.30
CA GLU A 109 9.80 -0.37 8.20
C GLU A 109 9.60 -1.81 7.71
N VAL A 110 8.37 -2.14 7.28
CA VAL A 110 8.06 -3.47 6.74
C VAL A 110 8.87 -3.74 5.47
N MET A 111 8.95 -2.76 4.57
CA MET A 111 9.73 -2.89 3.34
C MET A 111 11.22 -3.10 3.62
N ARG A 112 11.78 -2.33 4.56
CA ARG A 112 13.19 -2.48 4.94
C ARG A 112 13.48 -3.85 5.54
N ALA A 113 12.60 -4.32 6.43
CA ALA A 113 12.75 -5.62 7.05
C ALA A 113 12.74 -6.76 6.04
N ARG A 114 12.01 -6.59 4.95
CA ARG A 114 11.90 -7.57 3.86
C ARG A 114 12.85 -7.29 2.69
N ARG A 115 13.66 -6.24 2.80
CA ARG A 115 14.59 -5.80 1.74
C ARG A 115 13.88 -5.52 0.42
N LEU A 116 12.66 -4.97 0.49
CA LEU A 116 11.90 -4.55 -0.68
C LEU A 116 12.25 -3.11 -1.03
N ARG A 117 12.40 -2.85 -2.32
CA ARG A 117 12.72 -1.52 -2.84
C ARG A 117 11.61 -0.96 -3.71
N GLU A 118 10.80 -1.82 -4.31
CA GLU A 118 9.76 -1.44 -5.27
C GLU A 118 8.39 -1.46 -4.63
N VAL A 119 7.60 -0.43 -4.92
CA VAL A 119 6.28 -0.24 -4.32
C VAL A 119 5.27 0.20 -5.38
N LEU A 120 4.05 -0.31 -5.24
CA LEU A 120 2.89 0.16 -5.99
C LEU A 120 2.33 1.35 -5.20
N ALA A 121 2.64 2.57 -5.63
CA ALA A 121 2.25 3.82 -4.97
C ALA A 121 2.28 4.97 -5.97
N PHE A 122 1.51 6.03 -5.69
CA PHE A 122 1.37 7.17 -6.59
C PHE A 122 1.57 8.53 -5.91
N ASP A 123 1.83 8.58 -4.61
CA ASP A 123 1.83 9.84 -3.86
C ASP A 123 3.21 10.49 -3.70
N ASN A 124 4.25 9.88 -4.22
CA ASN A 124 5.65 10.31 -4.13
C ASN A 124 6.27 10.24 -2.73
N ASP A 125 5.54 9.81 -1.71
CA ASP A 125 6.07 9.68 -0.34
C ASP A 125 7.12 8.58 -0.26
N PHE A 126 6.88 7.47 -0.94
CA PHE A 126 7.83 6.36 -0.99
C PHE A 126 9.10 6.73 -1.77
N ALA A 127 8.94 7.41 -2.91
CA ALA A 127 10.09 7.90 -3.68
C ALA A 127 10.94 8.86 -2.85
N ALA A 128 10.30 9.77 -2.11
CA ALA A 128 10.99 10.71 -1.23
C ALA A 128 11.76 10.00 -0.11
N ALA A 129 11.27 8.84 0.35
CA ALA A 129 11.91 8.04 1.38
C ALA A 129 12.97 7.07 0.84
N GLY A 130 13.21 7.05 -0.47
CA GLY A 130 14.27 6.26 -1.10
C GLY A 130 13.83 4.97 -1.76
N PHE A 131 12.52 4.73 -1.88
CA PHE A 131 11.97 3.57 -2.57
C PHE A 131 11.65 3.89 -4.03
N ILE A 132 11.33 2.88 -4.81
CA ILE A 132 11.02 3.03 -6.24
C ILE A 132 9.53 2.82 -6.45
N GLU A 133 8.82 3.90 -6.78
CA GLU A 133 7.40 3.83 -7.11
C GLU A 133 7.23 3.34 -8.55
N MET A 134 6.49 2.25 -8.70
CA MET A 134 6.29 1.62 -10.02
C MET A 134 5.41 2.49 -10.91
N ARG A 135 5.80 2.61 -12.19
CA ARG A 135 5.06 3.35 -13.22
C ARG A 135 5.00 2.53 -14.51
N THR A 136 4.10 2.89 -15.38
CA THR A 136 3.96 2.27 -16.70
C THR A 136 4.81 2.95 -17.78
#